data_1a2a3bbac224f6f3f6f400f50fa0fec6
#
_entry.id   1a2a3bbac224f6f3f6f400f50fa0fec6
#
_cell.length_a   1.000
_cell.length_b   1.000
_cell.length_c   1.000
_cell.angle_alpha   90.00
_cell.angle_beta   90.00
_cell.angle_gamma   90.00
#
_symmetry.space_group_name_H-M   'P 1'
#
loop_
_entity.id
_entity.type
_entity.pdbx_description
1 polymer ?
#
loop_
_entity_poly.entity_id
_entity_poly.type
_entity_poly.pdbx_seq_one_letter_code
_entity_poly.pdbx_strand_id
1 'polypeptide(L)'
;MIRLVRDGDPRPLAAPGALPLPGRPRRGKPFRVLVLGGARSGKSVTAERMLAAREQVDYVACGPTVDGADPSWSERVRVHQERRPAHWTTLETLDVAGVLAEMPPARQSVPVLVDCLSTWLAGVMDDCGLWAGAAGADKELASHVGALLDAWRSTRRQVVAVSNEVGSGVVPATVSGGRFRDELGTLNARVAAECEQVWLCVAGIPRRIR
;
A
#
# COMPACT_ATOMS: atom_id res chain seq x y z
N MET A 1 13.71 -3.05 -42.88
CA MET A 1 12.28 -3.21 -43.09
C MET A 1 11.67 -3.69 -41.78
N ILE A 2 11.20 -2.78 -40.94
CA ILE A 2 10.67 -3.08 -39.58
C ILE A 2 9.16 -3.34 -39.75
N ARG A 3 8.73 -4.53 -39.41
CA ARG A 3 7.33 -4.95 -39.48
C ARG A 3 6.62 -4.51 -38.19
N LEU A 4 5.75 -3.50 -38.29
CA LEU A 4 4.86 -3.11 -37.22
C LEU A 4 3.85 -4.25 -36.97
N VAL A 5 3.92 -4.85 -35.80
CA VAL A 5 2.88 -5.77 -35.29
C VAL A 5 1.76 -4.90 -34.74
N ARG A 6 0.57 -5.03 -35.32
CA ARG A 6 -0.65 -4.38 -34.86
C ARG A 6 -1.04 -4.93 -33.48
N ASP A 7 -1.47 -4.03 -32.62
CA ASP A 7 -2.04 -4.32 -31.33
C ASP A 7 -3.13 -5.39 -31.43
N GLY A 8 -2.84 -6.55 -30.88
CA GLY A 8 -3.83 -7.57 -30.58
C GLY A 8 -4.18 -7.44 -29.10
N ASP A 9 -5.50 -7.53 -28.88
CA ASP A 9 -6.22 -7.66 -27.63
C ASP A 9 -5.36 -8.11 -26.43
N PRO A 10 -5.31 -7.37 -25.30
CA PRO A 10 -4.56 -7.79 -24.13
C PRO A 10 -5.21 -9.05 -23.56
N ARG A 11 -4.68 -10.20 -23.96
CA ARG A 11 -5.03 -11.46 -23.27
C ARG A 11 -4.75 -11.27 -21.80
N PRO A 12 -5.71 -11.60 -20.92
CA PRO A 12 -5.43 -11.60 -19.49
C PRO A 12 -4.21 -12.51 -19.26
N LEU A 13 -3.17 -11.95 -18.66
CA LEU A 13 -1.98 -12.72 -18.25
C LEU A 13 -2.48 -13.97 -17.52
N ALA A 14 -2.14 -15.15 -18.09
CA ALA A 14 -2.47 -16.42 -17.48
C ALA A 14 -2.13 -16.36 -15.99
N ALA A 15 -3.07 -16.76 -15.14
CA ALA A 15 -2.90 -16.71 -13.69
C ALA A 15 -1.58 -17.43 -13.34
N PRO A 16 -0.56 -16.73 -12.83
CA PRO A 16 0.61 -17.42 -12.33
C PRO A 16 0.14 -18.37 -11.24
N GLY A 17 0.70 -19.58 -11.20
CA GLY A 17 0.35 -20.61 -10.24
C GLY A 17 0.18 -20.03 -8.84
N ALA A 18 -0.77 -20.56 -8.10
CA ALA A 18 -1.18 -20.05 -6.79
C ALA A 18 0.05 -19.63 -5.98
N LEU A 19 0.15 -18.31 -5.70
CA LEU A 19 1.18 -17.82 -4.79
C LEU A 19 1.04 -18.60 -3.49
N PRO A 20 2.13 -19.09 -2.90
CA PRO A 20 2.04 -19.68 -1.58
C PRO A 20 1.40 -18.63 -0.68
N LEU A 21 0.18 -18.90 -0.22
CA LEU A 21 -0.51 -18.05 0.73
C LEU A 21 0.45 -17.77 1.90
N PRO A 22 0.53 -16.53 2.40
CA PRO A 22 1.31 -16.26 3.59
C PRO A 22 0.92 -17.31 4.63
N GLY A 23 1.91 -17.97 5.22
CA GLY A 23 1.68 -19.07 6.16
C GLY A 23 0.60 -18.66 7.16
N ARG A 24 -0.29 -19.60 7.51
CA ARG A 24 -1.38 -19.31 8.46
C ARG A 24 -0.79 -18.62 9.70
N PRO A 25 -1.40 -17.51 10.16
CA PRO A 25 -0.95 -16.85 11.37
C PRO A 25 -0.87 -17.89 12.48
N ARG A 26 0.26 -17.93 13.19
CA ARG A 26 0.35 -18.73 14.40
C ARG A 26 -0.74 -18.26 15.34
N ARG A 27 -1.54 -19.18 15.90
CA ARG A 27 -2.64 -18.85 16.81
C ARG A 27 -2.19 -17.78 17.81
N GLY A 28 -2.86 -16.63 17.81
CA GLY A 28 -2.66 -15.56 18.78
C GLY A 28 -1.67 -14.47 18.41
N LYS A 29 -0.96 -14.52 17.25
CA LYS A 29 -0.12 -13.40 16.80
C LYS A 29 -0.69 -12.78 15.52
N PRO A 30 -0.78 -11.43 15.45
CA PRO A 30 -1.14 -10.75 14.22
C PRO A 30 -0.09 -11.08 13.15
N PHE A 31 -0.53 -11.15 11.89
CA PHE A 31 0.34 -11.44 10.76
C PHE A 31 0.41 -10.20 9.88
N ARG A 32 1.59 -9.62 9.78
CA ARG A 32 1.85 -8.37 9.09
C ARG A 32 2.69 -8.63 7.85
N VAL A 33 2.26 -8.08 6.73
CA VAL A 33 2.93 -8.25 5.44
C VAL A 33 3.11 -6.88 4.79
N LEU A 34 4.31 -6.61 4.29
CA LEU A 34 4.60 -5.47 3.44
C LEU A 34 4.89 -5.96 2.02
N VAL A 35 4.18 -5.38 1.04
CA VAL A 35 4.38 -5.65 -0.38
C VAL A 35 4.94 -4.42 -1.06
N LEU A 36 6.21 -4.49 -1.45
CA LEU A 36 6.95 -3.42 -2.09
C LEU A 36 7.00 -3.61 -3.62
N GLY A 37 7.26 -2.53 -4.32
CA GLY A 37 7.54 -2.58 -5.76
C GLY A 37 7.36 -1.23 -6.44
N GLY A 38 7.94 -1.06 -7.62
CA GLY A 38 7.81 0.14 -8.44
C GLY A 38 6.39 0.36 -8.97
N ALA A 39 6.18 1.44 -9.73
CA ALA A 39 4.93 1.67 -10.44
C ALA A 39 4.61 0.49 -11.36
N ARG A 40 3.34 0.06 -11.39
CA ARG A 40 2.85 -1.05 -12.24
C ARG A 40 3.58 -2.40 -12.05
N SER A 41 4.26 -2.60 -10.93
CA SER A 41 5.00 -3.84 -10.61
C SER A 41 4.11 -5.04 -10.27
N GLY A 42 2.79 -4.85 -10.09
CA GLY A 42 1.86 -5.90 -9.65
C GLY A 42 1.70 -6.02 -8.14
N LYS A 43 2.26 -5.09 -7.35
CA LYS A 43 2.21 -5.12 -5.88
C LYS A 43 0.79 -5.13 -5.30
N SER A 44 -0.12 -4.25 -5.79
CA SER A 44 -1.52 -4.22 -5.31
C SER A 44 -2.25 -5.53 -5.65
N VAL A 45 -2.07 -6.05 -6.87
CA VAL A 45 -2.63 -7.35 -7.27
C VAL A 45 -2.10 -8.48 -6.38
N THR A 46 -0.83 -8.45 -6.02
CA THR A 46 -0.23 -9.43 -5.11
C THR A 46 -0.87 -9.36 -3.72
N ALA A 47 -1.03 -8.16 -3.17
CA ALA A 47 -1.65 -7.94 -1.87
C ALA A 47 -3.13 -8.37 -1.85
N GLU A 48 -3.89 -8.02 -2.88
CA GLU A 48 -5.28 -8.44 -3.07
C GLU A 48 -5.39 -9.98 -3.11
N ARG A 49 -4.51 -10.65 -3.86
CA ARG A 49 -4.48 -12.14 -3.93
C ARG A 49 -4.16 -12.80 -2.59
N MET A 50 -3.34 -12.18 -1.74
CA MET A 50 -3.04 -12.70 -0.40
C MET A 50 -4.28 -12.76 0.49
N LEU A 51 -5.28 -11.94 0.22
CA LEU A 51 -6.52 -11.84 0.98
C LEU A 51 -7.75 -12.35 0.22
N ALA A 52 -7.61 -12.82 -1.01
CA ALA A 52 -8.74 -13.20 -1.89
C ALA A 52 -9.67 -14.28 -1.31
N ALA A 53 -9.15 -15.16 -0.42
CA ALA A 53 -9.96 -16.21 0.24
C ALA A 53 -10.67 -15.71 1.51
N ARG A 54 -10.58 -14.42 1.85
CA ARG A 54 -11.24 -13.83 3.01
C ARG A 54 -12.64 -13.35 2.64
N GLU A 55 -13.63 -13.71 3.45
CA GLU A 55 -15.01 -13.27 3.27
C GLU A 55 -15.19 -11.76 3.48
N GLN A 56 -14.36 -11.18 4.33
CA GLN A 56 -14.36 -9.74 4.60
C GLN A 56 -12.93 -9.22 4.66
N VAL A 57 -12.73 -8.03 4.12
CA VAL A 57 -11.47 -7.26 4.19
C VAL A 57 -11.83 -5.79 4.30
N ASP A 58 -11.19 -5.08 5.21
CA ASP A 58 -11.21 -3.62 5.23
C ASP A 58 -10.08 -3.12 4.32
N TYR A 59 -10.45 -2.61 3.15
CA TYR A 59 -9.54 -2.03 2.20
C TYR A 59 -9.40 -0.54 2.47
N VAL A 60 -8.24 -0.11 2.95
CA VAL A 60 -7.95 1.30 3.25
C VAL A 60 -7.30 1.93 2.02
N ALA A 61 -8.06 2.80 1.35
CA ALA A 61 -7.60 3.59 0.22
C ALA A 61 -7.06 4.94 0.74
N CYS A 62 -5.74 5.11 0.68
CA CYS A 62 -5.06 6.29 1.22
C CYS A 62 -4.82 7.40 0.16
N GLY A 63 -5.39 7.27 -1.02
CA GLY A 63 -5.25 8.28 -2.07
C GLY A 63 -6.23 9.44 -1.91
N PRO A 64 -5.98 10.57 -2.58
CA PRO A 64 -6.93 11.67 -2.61
C PRO A 64 -8.25 11.20 -3.23
N THR A 65 -9.36 11.77 -2.74
CA THR A 65 -10.69 11.53 -3.30
C THR A 65 -10.71 11.93 -4.78
N VAL A 66 -11.41 11.15 -5.58
CA VAL A 66 -11.54 11.43 -7.03
C VAL A 66 -12.46 12.64 -7.20
N ASP A 67 -11.89 13.78 -7.53
CA ASP A 67 -12.61 15.03 -7.82
C ASP A 67 -12.75 15.32 -9.32
N GLY A 68 -12.18 14.45 -10.17
CA GLY A 68 -12.15 14.61 -11.62
C GLY A 68 -11.08 15.55 -12.16
N ALA A 69 -10.28 16.18 -11.31
CA ALA A 69 -9.23 17.12 -11.72
C ALA A 69 -8.07 16.42 -12.45
N ASP A 70 -7.77 15.16 -12.10
CA ASP A 70 -6.77 14.32 -12.78
C ASP A 70 -7.44 13.06 -13.39
N PRO A 71 -7.68 13.06 -14.73
CA PRO A 71 -8.26 11.90 -15.41
C PRO A 71 -7.41 10.63 -15.27
N SER A 72 -6.09 10.75 -15.20
CA SER A 72 -5.18 9.60 -15.06
C SER A 72 -5.28 8.97 -13.68
N TRP A 73 -5.48 9.78 -12.66
CA TRP A 73 -5.74 9.33 -11.29
C TRP A 73 -7.13 8.68 -11.20
N SER A 74 -8.16 9.33 -11.73
CA SER A 74 -9.52 8.80 -11.75
C SER A 74 -9.59 7.42 -12.39
N GLU A 75 -8.92 7.22 -13.53
CA GLU A 75 -8.86 5.94 -14.22
C GLU A 75 -8.12 4.88 -13.38
N ARG A 76 -7.04 5.25 -12.71
CA ARG A 76 -6.34 4.32 -11.81
C ARG A 76 -7.22 3.86 -10.66
N VAL A 77 -7.93 4.79 -10.01
CA VAL A 77 -8.86 4.47 -8.92
C VAL A 77 -9.98 3.56 -9.43
N ARG A 78 -10.57 3.85 -10.59
CA ARG A 78 -11.60 3.03 -11.22
C ARG A 78 -11.13 1.59 -11.45
N VAL A 79 -9.96 1.40 -12.06
CA VAL A 79 -9.37 0.07 -12.30
C VAL A 79 -9.11 -0.68 -10.98
N HIS A 80 -8.69 0.03 -9.93
CA HIS A 80 -8.52 -0.56 -8.61
C HIS A 80 -9.86 -0.96 -7.97
N GLN A 81 -10.90 -0.14 -8.11
CA GLN A 81 -12.24 -0.43 -7.58
C GLN A 81 -12.86 -1.63 -8.29
N GLU A 82 -12.75 -1.73 -9.62
CA GLU A 82 -13.32 -2.83 -10.40
C GLU A 82 -12.70 -4.22 -10.07
N ARG A 83 -11.44 -4.24 -9.63
CA ARG A 83 -10.80 -5.49 -9.23
C ARG A 83 -11.17 -5.98 -7.84
N ARG A 84 -11.68 -5.08 -6.99
CA ARG A 84 -12.00 -5.42 -5.60
C ARG A 84 -13.24 -6.28 -5.55
N PRO A 85 -13.24 -7.36 -4.77
CA PRO A 85 -14.46 -8.11 -4.51
C PRO A 85 -15.54 -7.21 -3.87
N ALA A 86 -16.77 -7.29 -4.37
CA ALA A 86 -17.88 -6.44 -3.90
C ALA A 86 -18.21 -6.60 -2.41
N HIS A 87 -17.76 -7.69 -1.79
CA HIS A 87 -17.95 -7.98 -0.36
C HIS A 87 -16.85 -7.40 0.55
N TRP A 88 -15.85 -6.71 -0.01
CA TRP A 88 -14.85 -5.97 0.76
C TRP A 88 -15.37 -4.58 1.10
N THR A 89 -15.04 -4.09 2.30
CA THR A 89 -15.38 -2.73 2.71
C THR A 89 -14.24 -1.80 2.30
N THR A 90 -14.52 -0.74 1.53
CA THR A 90 -13.54 0.30 1.22
C THR A 90 -13.67 1.46 2.20
N LEU A 91 -12.56 1.85 2.79
CA LEU A 91 -12.40 3.00 3.67
C LEU A 91 -11.45 4.00 3.00
N GLU A 92 -11.95 5.16 2.59
CA GLU A 92 -11.14 6.24 2.02
C GLU A 92 -10.70 7.16 3.14
N THR A 93 -9.45 7.03 3.59
CA THR A 93 -8.94 7.79 4.73
C THR A 93 -7.42 7.79 4.81
N LEU A 94 -6.85 8.87 5.37
CA LEU A 94 -5.45 8.92 5.81
C LEU A 94 -5.27 8.48 7.28
N ASP A 95 -6.36 8.31 8.04
CA ASP A 95 -6.28 7.81 9.42
C ASP A 95 -6.13 6.30 9.48
N VAL A 96 -5.04 5.80 8.89
CA VAL A 96 -4.69 4.36 8.94
C VAL A 96 -4.44 3.92 10.39
N ALA A 97 -3.88 4.78 11.22
CA ALA A 97 -3.63 4.48 12.63
C ALA A 97 -4.94 4.21 13.39
N GLY A 98 -5.96 5.05 13.20
CA GLY A 98 -7.29 4.85 13.76
C GLY A 98 -7.93 3.54 13.29
N VAL A 99 -7.90 3.25 11.98
CA VAL A 99 -8.43 1.99 11.44
C VAL A 99 -7.75 0.76 12.04
N LEU A 100 -6.45 0.81 12.28
CA LEU A 100 -5.70 -0.29 12.89
C LEU A 100 -5.96 -0.41 14.40
N ALA A 101 -6.20 0.70 15.08
CA ALA A 101 -6.49 0.75 16.51
C ALA A 101 -7.95 0.38 16.82
N GLU A 102 -8.88 0.68 15.92
CA GLU A 102 -10.28 0.29 16.07
C GLU A 102 -10.45 -1.22 16.05
N MET A 103 -10.90 -1.76 17.19
CA MET A 103 -11.12 -3.19 17.35
C MET A 103 -12.46 -3.49 18.01
N PRO A 104 -13.59 -3.21 17.35
CA PRO A 104 -14.84 -3.80 17.80
C PRO A 104 -14.69 -5.33 17.79
N PRO A 105 -15.20 -6.05 18.80
CA PRO A 105 -15.05 -7.52 18.87
C PRO A 105 -15.44 -8.23 17.58
N ALA A 106 -16.44 -7.73 16.86
CA ALA A 106 -16.90 -8.28 15.58
C ALA A 106 -15.88 -8.10 14.41
N ARG A 107 -14.93 -7.19 14.50
CA ARG A 107 -13.94 -6.91 13.43
C ARG A 107 -12.52 -7.38 13.72
N GLN A 108 -12.25 -7.95 14.88
CA GLN A 108 -10.89 -8.42 15.24
C GLN A 108 -10.34 -9.48 14.26
N SER A 109 -11.20 -10.25 13.61
CA SER A 109 -10.82 -11.26 12.63
C SER A 109 -10.79 -10.75 11.18
N VAL A 110 -11.32 -9.54 10.92
CA VAL A 110 -11.34 -8.95 9.58
C VAL A 110 -9.96 -8.39 9.26
N PRO A 111 -9.26 -8.89 8.22
CA PRO A 111 -7.96 -8.35 7.84
C PRO A 111 -8.07 -6.94 7.26
N VAL A 112 -6.97 -6.19 7.32
CA VAL A 112 -6.83 -4.86 6.74
C VAL A 112 -5.87 -4.93 5.55
N LEU A 113 -6.25 -4.33 4.44
CA LEU A 113 -5.38 -4.06 3.30
C LEU A 113 -5.19 -2.56 3.16
N VAL A 114 -3.97 -2.06 3.34
CA VAL A 114 -3.61 -0.65 3.16
C VAL A 114 -2.99 -0.45 1.77
N ASP A 115 -3.67 0.27 0.88
CA ASP A 115 -3.17 0.57 -0.48
C ASP A 115 -3.26 2.08 -0.80
N CYS A 116 -2.16 2.80 -0.65
CA CYS A 116 -0.80 2.38 -0.28
C CYS A 116 -0.13 3.37 0.67
N LEU A 117 0.92 2.92 1.37
CA LEU A 117 1.69 3.76 2.28
C LEU A 117 2.38 4.94 1.58
N SER A 118 2.67 4.83 0.29
CA SER A 118 3.26 5.95 -0.48
C SER A 118 2.26 7.07 -0.72
N THR A 119 0.99 6.77 -1.03
CA THR A 119 -0.06 7.79 -1.15
C THR A 119 -0.47 8.33 0.22
N TRP A 120 -0.50 7.47 1.25
CA TRP A 120 -0.69 7.89 2.63
C TRP A 120 0.37 8.92 3.05
N LEU A 121 1.66 8.60 2.83
CA LEU A 121 2.75 9.49 3.19
C LEU A 121 2.66 10.84 2.46
N ALA A 122 2.39 10.80 1.15
CA ALA A 122 2.24 12.03 0.35
C ALA A 122 1.11 12.91 0.88
N GLY A 123 -0.06 12.32 1.21
CA GLY A 123 -1.18 13.05 1.79
C GLY A 123 -0.86 13.63 3.16
N VAL A 124 -0.23 12.88 4.05
CA VAL A 124 0.19 13.38 5.37
C VAL A 124 1.23 14.51 5.24
N MET A 125 2.20 14.39 4.31
CA MET A 125 3.18 15.44 4.06
C MET A 125 2.52 16.72 3.53
N ASP A 126 1.45 16.59 2.74
CA ASP A 126 0.66 17.73 2.24
C ASP A 126 -0.13 18.37 3.37
N ASP A 127 -0.86 17.57 4.15
CA ASP A 127 -1.67 18.04 5.30
C ASP A 127 -0.83 18.76 6.35
N CYS A 128 0.41 18.29 6.62
CA CYS A 128 1.36 18.97 7.50
C CYS A 128 1.95 20.25 6.90
N GLY A 129 1.66 20.56 5.63
CA GLY A 129 2.24 21.72 4.94
C GLY A 129 3.74 21.60 4.66
N LEU A 130 4.26 20.37 4.57
CA LEU A 130 5.71 20.12 4.40
C LEU A 130 6.24 20.72 3.09
N TRP A 131 5.44 20.65 2.03
CA TRP A 131 5.79 21.19 0.72
C TRP A 131 5.89 22.74 0.71
N ALA A 132 5.11 23.38 1.57
CA ALA A 132 5.12 24.83 1.76
C ALA A 132 6.16 25.30 2.81
N GLY A 133 6.89 24.37 3.44
CA GLY A 133 7.86 24.70 4.49
C GLY A 133 7.22 25.22 5.77
N ALA A 134 6.01 24.77 6.10
CA ALA A 134 5.29 25.20 7.29
C ALA A 134 6.09 24.93 8.58
N ALA A 135 6.08 25.86 9.50
CA ALA A 135 6.76 25.71 10.78
C ALA A 135 6.18 24.54 11.58
N GLY A 136 7.03 23.61 12.00
CA GLY A 136 6.62 22.42 12.75
C GLY A 136 6.19 21.23 11.92
N ALA A 137 6.12 21.33 10.58
CA ALA A 137 5.70 20.25 9.67
C ALA A 137 6.49 18.96 9.88
N ASP A 138 7.80 19.03 10.09
CA ASP A 138 8.63 17.84 10.38
C ASP A 138 8.22 17.12 11.66
N LYS A 139 7.88 17.85 12.70
CA LYS A 139 7.44 17.29 13.98
C LYS A 139 6.07 16.63 13.84
N GLU A 140 5.19 17.27 13.09
CA GLU A 140 3.84 16.75 12.83
C GLU A 140 3.90 15.47 11.98
N LEU A 141 4.68 15.47 10.90
CA LEU A 141 4.94 14.25 10.10
C LEU A 141 5.49 13.13 10.97
N ALA A 142 6.48 13.41 11.81
CA ALA A 142 7.06 12.42 12.72
C ALA A 142 6.02 11.86 13.70
N SER A 143 5.06 12.69 14.16
CA SER A 143 3.95 12.27 15.01
C SER A 143 3.01 11.30 14.27
N HIS A 144 2.60 11.63 13.04
CA HIS A 144 1.76 10.75 12.22
C HIS A 144 2.43 9.40 11.92
N VAL A 145 3.70 9.43 11.54
CA VAL A 145 4.49 8.21 11.31
C VAL A 145 4.63 7.38 12.60
N GLY A 146 4.83 8.04 13.73
CA GLY A 146 4.87 7.40 15.05
C GLY A 146 3.56 6.70 15.38
N ALA A 147 2.43 7.40 15.25
CA ALA A 147 1.10 6.86 15.51
C ALA A 147 0.78 5.65 14.60
N LEU A 148 1.12 5.72 13.31
CA LEU A 148 0.97 4.60 12.38
C LEU A 148 1.74 3.37 12.86
N LEU A 149 3.02 3.53 13.24
CA LEU A 149 3.86 2.41 13.67
C LEU A 149 3.42 1.82 15.00
N ASP A 150 2.94 2.63 15.93
CA ASP A 150 2.41 2.17 17.21
C ASP A 150 1.11 1.39 17.02
N ALA A 151 0.21 1.88 16.17
CA ALA A 151 -1.00 1.16 15.77
C ALA A 151 -0.64 -0.14 15.03
N TRP A 152 0.36 -0.11 14.14
CA TRP A 152 0.86 -1.28 13.41
C TRP A 152 1.38 -2.37 14.36
N ARG A 153 2.10 -2.00 15.42
CA ARG A 153 2.62 -2.92 16.43
C ARG A 153 1.54 -3.51 17.32
N SER A 154 0.57 -2.67 17.70
CA SER A 154 -0.45 -3.02 18.71
C SER A 154 -1.66 -3.75 18.12
N THR A 155 -1.96 -3.56 16.83
CA THR A 155 -3.11 -4.21 16.20
C THR A 155 -3.03 -5.73 16.29
N ARG A 156 -4.17 -6.37 16.55
CA ARG A 156 -4.32 -7.84 16.53
C ARG A 156 -4.86 -8.36 15.20
N ARG A 157 -5.20 -7.45 14.29
CA ARG A 157 -5.70 -7.77 12.96
C ARG A 157 -4.56 -8.26 12.06
N GLN A 158 -4.87 -9.13 11.10
CA GLN A 158 -3.95 -9.38 9.99
C GLN A 158 -3.88 -8.11 9.14
N VAL A 159 -2.67 -7.66 8.82
CA VAL A 159 -2.47 -6.46 7.99
C VAL A 159 -1.60 -6.80 6.79
N VAL A 160 -2.04 -6.38 5.62
CA VAL A 160 -1.23 -6.36 4.40
C VAL A 160 -1.13 -4.91 3.96
N ALA A 161 0.07 -4.37 3.83
CA ALA A 161 0.27 -3.04 3.26
C ALA A 161 1.01 -3.11 1.94
N VAL A 162 0.64 -2.20 1.07
CA VAL A 162 1.32 -1.95 -0.21
C VAL A 162 2.13 -0.67 -0.08
N SER A 163 3.36 -0.65 -0.61
CA SER A 163 4.15 0.56 -0.71
C SER A 163 5.01 0.58 -1.98
N ASN A 164 5.34 1.80 -2.45
CA ASN A 164 6.25 1.94 -3.57
C ASN A 164 7.70 1.80 -3.09
N GLU A 165 8.51 1.08 -3.89
CA GLU A 165 9.95 1.16 -3.79
C GLU A 165 10.45 2.25 -4.74
N VAL A 166 10.98 3.34 -4.17
CA VAL A 166 11.44 4.52 -4.93
C VAL A 166 12.93 4.79 -4.76
N GLY A 167 13.59 4.07 -3.86
CA GLY A 167 15.01 4.26 -3.52
C GLY A 167 15.98 3.80 -4.61
N SER A 168 15.56 2.86 -5.43
CA SER A 168 16.42 2.23 -6.48
C SER A 168 16.48 3.03 -7.79
N GLY A 169 15.79 4.17 -7.88
CA GLY A 169 15.76 5.01 -9.08
C GLY A 169 16.79 6.14 -9.07
N VAL A 170 16.74 6.96 -10.14
CA VAL A 170 17.54 8.20 -10.23
C VAL A 170 17.13 9.15 -9.12
N VAL A 171 18.09 9.90 -8.58
CA VAL A 171 17.81 10.95 -7.58
C VAL A 171 16.87 11.99 -8.19
N PRO A 172 15.73 12.30 -7.54
CA PRO A 172 14.80 13.30 -8.03
C PRO A 172 15.48 14.67 -8.20
N ALA A 173 15.11 15.37 -9.29
CA ALA A 173 15.66 16.70 -9.56
C ALA A 173 15.08 17.80 -8.64
N THR A 174 13.98 17.54 -7.95
CA THR A 174 13.33 18.50 -7.05
C THR A 174 13.62 18.16 -5.59
N VAL A 175 13.71 19.19 -4.75
CA VAL A 175 13.89 19.03 -3.30
C VAL A 175 12.74 18.21 -2.69
N SER A 176 11.49 18.49 -3.08
CA SER A 176 10.32 17.77 -2.61
C SER A 176 10.35 16.29 -3.00
N GLY A 177 10.74 15.98 -4.24
CA GLY A 177 10.90 14.61 -4.69
C GLY A 177 12.00 13.86 -3.93
N GLY A 178 13.14 14.52 -3.67
CA GLY A 178 14.21 13.96 -2.83
C GLY A 178 13.72 13.67 -1.42
N ARG A 179 13.03 14.64 -0.81
CA ARG A 179 12.45 14.49 0.53
C ARG A 179 11.44 13.34 0.61
N PHE A 180 10.49 13.27 -0.33
CA PHE A 180 9.52 12.19 -0.38
C PHE A 180 10.19 10.81 -0.49
N ARG A 181 11.20 10.69 -1.38
CA ARG A 181 11.96 9.46 -1.56
C ARG A 181 12.60 8.99 -0.25
N ASP A 182 13.25 9.90 0.47
CA ASP A 182 13.99 9.58 1.68
C ASP A 182 13.03 9.20 2.83
N GLU A 183 11.94 9.96 2.99
CA GLU A 183 10.91 9.66 3.99
C GLU A 183 10.20 8.33 3.70
N LEU A 184 9.86 8.05 2.42
CA LEU A 184 9.22 6.79 2.07
C LEU A 184 10.17 5.60 2.27
N GLY A 185 11.44 5.73 1.94
CA GLY A 185 12.45 4.71 2.20
C GLY A 185 12.57 4.41 3.69
N THR A 186 12.62 5.46 4.52
CA THR A 186 12.66 5.35 5.98
C THR A 186 11.40 4.69 6.53
N LEU A 187 10.20 5.10 6.07
CA LEU A 187 8.93 4.49 6.46
C LEU A 187 8.88 3.01 6.09
N ASN A 188 9.25 2.68 4.84
CA ASN A 188 9.28 1.30 4.38
C ASN A 188 10.19 0.42 5.24
N ALA A 189 11.39 0.90 5.59
CA ALA A 189 12.32 0.17 6.45
C ALA A 189 11.75 -0.06 7.86
N ARG A 190 11.11 0.96 8.45
CA ARG A 190 10.49 0.87 9.79
C ARG A 190 9.31 -0.09 9.79
N VAL A 191 8.42 -0.02 8.78
CA VAL A 191 7.28 -0.96 8.66
C VAL A 191 7.77 -2.37 8.38
N ALA A 192 8.76 -2.55 7.49
CA ALA A 192 9.35 -3.85 7.20
C ALA A 192 9.94 -4.52 8.45
N ALA A 193 10.56 -3.76 9.36
CA ALA A 193 11.12 -4.29 10.60
C ALA A 193 10.04 -4.95 11.50
N GLU A 194 8.81 -4.48 11.42
CA GLU A 194 7.66 -4.96 12.20
C GLU A 194 6.82 -6.04 11.46
N CYS A 195 7.20 -6.43 10.24
CA CYS A 195 6.47 -7.41 9.44
C CYS A 195 7.03 -8.82 9.61
N GLU A 196 6.17 -9.82 9.61
CA GLU A 196 6.53 -11.24 9.52
C GLU A 196 6.97 -11.62 8.11
N GLN A 197 6.48 -10.89 7.09
CA GLN A 197 6.90 -11.10 5.70
C GLN A 197 7.02 -9.77 4.97
N VAL A 198 8.04 -9.71 4.11
CA VAL A 198 8.24 -8.62 3.15
C VAL A 198 8.39 -9.22 1.76
N TRP A 199 7.64 -8.68 0.82
CA TRP A 199 7.63 -9.10 -0.57
C TRP A 199 8.06 -7.96 -1.48
N LEU A 200 8.82 -8.26 -2.52
CA LEU A 200 9.18 -7.33 -3.57
C LEU A 200 8.59 -7.80 -4.90
N CYS A 201 7.82 -6.93 -5.55
CA CYS A 201 7.22 -7.18 -6.86
C CYS A 201 8.01 -6.49 -7.97
N VAL A 202 8.47 -7.26 -8.93
CA VAL A 202 9.16 -6.78 -10.13
C VAL A 202 8.53 -7.43 -11.34
N ALA A 203 8.09 -6.63 -12.32
CA ALA A 203 7.49 -7.12 -13.57
C ALA A 203 6.36 -8.15 -13.36
N GLY A 204 5.50 -7.93 -12.37
CA GLY A 204 4.39 -8.83 -12.02
C GLY A 204 4.78 -10.06 -11.20
N ILE A 205 6.07 -10.25 -10.92
CA ILE A 205 6.59 -11.41 -10.18
C ILE A 205 6.87 -11.02 -8.73
N PRO A 206 6.11 -11.52 -7.76
CA PRO A 206 6.41 -11.31 -6.35
C PRO A 206 7.51 -12.24 -5.86
N ARG A 207 8.44 -11.70 -5.12
CA ARG A 207 9.50 -12.42 -4.43
C ARG A 207 9.46 -12.09 -2.95
N ARG A 208 9.40 -13.11 -2.12
CA ARG A 208 9.54 -12.93 -0.68
C ARG A 208 11.02 -12.67 -0.36
N ILE A 209 11.29 -11.57 0.38
CA ILE A 209 12.64 -11.16 0.78
C ILE A 209 12.85 -11.27 2.30
N ARG A 210 11.75 -11.43 3.05
CA ARG A 210 11.75 -11.75 4.48
C ARG A 210 10.68 -12.77 4.82
#